data_06d1e545d5cf33e9622acf4664612cc8
#
_entry.id   06d1e545d5cf33e9622acf4664612cc8
#
_cell.length_a   1.000
_cell.length_b   1.000
_cell.length_c   1.000
_cell.angle_alpha   90.00
_cell.angle_beta   90.00
_cell.angle_gamma   90.00
#
_symmetry.space_group_name_H-M   'P 1'
#
loop_
_entity.id
_entity.type
_entity.pdbx_description
1 polymer ?
#
loop_
_entity_poly.entity_id
_entity_poly.type
_entity_poly.pdbx_seq_one_letter_code
_entity_poly.pdbx_strand_id
1 'polypeptide(L)'
;MNFQQLRIIRETVRQNFNLTEASAALYTSQSGVSKHIKDLEDELGVQLFIRKGKRLLGLTEPGQSLLGIVERMLVDADNIKRLADDFNRVDEGTLTIATTHTQARYVLPPIVNQFKKEFPKVHLILQQASPVEITEMLLQGEADIGIATESLTTEDNLASVPYYQWQHSIIVPQNHALANKTDITLEDLAHYPIITYHGGFTGRSKIDKAFEDAGIDVDIVMSALDADVIKTYVELNMGVGIVNNVAYDAERDYRLKQIPTDIFGVNTTWIAVRKGHLLRGYGYEFISLCSPEADIKALKRVAYPEY
;
A
#
# COMPACT_ATOMS: atom_id res chain seq x y z
N MET A 1 -28.01 13.05 -16.16
CA MET A 1 -26.83 12.49 -15.47
C MET A 1 -25.58 12.69 -16.31
N ASN A 2 -24.43 13.11 -15.68
CA ASN A 2 -23.16 13.31 -16.37
C ASN A 2 -21.96 12.94 -15.43
N PHE A 3 -20.77 12.79 -16.00
CA PHE A 3 -19.57 12.38 -15.24
C PHE A 3 -19.19 13.36 -14.13
N GLN A 4 -19.50 14.65 -14.23
CA GLN A 4 -19.23 15.61 -13.17
C GLN A 4 -20.09 15.33 -11.94
N GLN A 5 -21.36 15.03 -12.14
CA GLN A 5 -22.27 14.64 -11.04
C GLN A 5 -21.78 13.34 -10.38
N LEU A 6 -21.33 12.35 -11.15
CA LEU A 6 -20.78 11.09 -10.61
C LEU A 6 -19.52 11.33 -9.78
N ARG A 7 -18.60 12.17 -10.27
CA ARG A 7 -17.40 12.58 -9.51
C ARG A 7 -17.76 13.28 -8.20
N ILE A 8 -18.77 14.12 -8.22
CA ILE A 8 -19.25 14.83 -7.02
C ILE A 8 -19.80 13.84 -5.99
N ILE A 9 -20.60 12.85 -6.41
CA ILE A 9 -21.10 11.82 -5.50
C ILE A 9 -19.92 11.08 -4.83
N ARG A 10 -18.99 10.55 -5.64
CA ARG A 10 -17.81 9.82 -5.14
C ARG A 10 -17.00 10.67 -4.17
N GLU A 11 -16.67 11.89 -4.56
CA GLU A 11 -15.83 12.77 -3.76
C GLU A 11 -16.51 13.21 -2.46
N THR A 12 -17.82 13.44 -2.48
CA THR A 12 -18.59 13.74 -1.26
C THR A 12 -18.51 12.61 -0.24
N VAL A 13 -18.55 11.35 -0.69
CA VAL A 13 -18.38 10.19 0.18
C VAL A 13 -16.96 10.10 0.72
N ARG A 14 -15.94 10.25 -0.13
CA ARG A 14 -14.51 10.22 0.25
C ARG A 14 -14.15 11.29 1.29
N GLN A 15 -14.78 12.45 1.21
CA GLN A 15 -14.61 13.55 2.16
C GLN A 15 -15.56 13.43 3.38
N ASN A 16 -16.01 12.22 3.73
CA ASN A 16 -16.87 11.95 4.86
C ASN A 16 -18.10 12.89 4.91
N PHE A 17 -18.73 13.09 3.74
CA PHE A 17 -19.93 13.93 3.57
C PHE A 17 -19.70 15.44 3.84
N ASN A 18 -18.45 15.87 3.89
CA ASN A 18 -18.08 17.27 4.03
C ASN A 18 -18.07 17.98 2.66
N LEU A 19 -19.13 18.75 2.39
CA LEU A 19 -19.29 19.45 1.11
C LEU A 19 -18.22 20.52 0.85
N THR A 20 -17.63 21.10 1.89
CA THR A 20 -16.56 22.08 1.76
C THR A 20 -15.29 21.43 1.27
N GLU A 21 -14.91 20.30 1.88
CA GLU A 21 -13.74 19.51 1.49
C GLU A 21 -13.93 18.91 0.08
N ALA A 22 -15.11 18.35 -0.20
CA ALA A 22 -15.44 17.84 -1.53
C ALA A 22 -15.35 18.94 -2.61
N SER A 23 -15.81 20.16 -2.30
CA SER A 23 -15.71 21.28 -3.24
C SER A 23 -14.28 21.73 -3.48
N ALA A 24 -13.44 21.74 -2.44
CA ALA A 24 -12.02 22.04 -2.55
C ALA A 24 -11.28 20.99 -3.41
N ALA A 25 -11.51 19.70 -3.15
CA ALA A 25 -10.92 18.59 -3.92
C ALA A 25 -11.32 18.61 -5.42
N LEU A 26 -12.52 19.09 -5.72
CA LEU A 26 -13.05 19.21 -7.09
C LEU A 26 -12.83 20.59 -7.74
N TYR A 27 -12.11 21.50 -7.09
CA TYR A 27 -11.86 22.86 -7.56
C TYR A 27 -13.15 23.59 -7.97
N THR A 28 -14.21 23.46 -7.17
CA THR A 28 -15.53 24.05 -7.43
C THR A 28 -16.09 24.71 -6.17
N SER A 29 -17.30 25.31 -6.24
CA SER A 29 -17.96 25.90 -5.08
C SER A 29 -18.82 24.87 -4.34
N GLN A 30 -18.96 25.03 -3.01
CA GLN A 30 -19.85 24.18 -2.20
C GLN A 30 -21.31 24.26 -2.70
N SER A 31 -21.76 25.43 -3.14
CA SER A 31 -23.10 25.58 -3.73
C SER A 31 -23.25 24.82 -5.03
N GLY A 32 -22.19 24.76 -5.85
CA GLY A 32 -22.13 23.95 -7.06
C GLY A 32 -22.25 22.46 -6.75
N VAL A 33 -21.46 21.96 -5.78
CA VAL A 33 -21.54 20.56 -5.33
C VAL A 33 -22.97 20.24 -4.87
N SER A 34 -23.55 21.06 -3.98
CA SER A 34 -24.92 20.85 -3.47
C SER A 34 -25.97 20.87 -4.57
N LYS A 35 -25.83 21.77 -5.55
CA LYS A 35 -26.72 21.84 -6.71
C LYS A 35 -26.65 20.57 -7.57
N HIS A 36 -25.45 20.13 -7.93
CA HIS A 36 -25.26 18.93 -8.75
C HIS A 36 -25.80 17.66 -8.08
N ILE A 37 -25.66 17.55 -6.76
CA ILE A 37 -26.27 16.44 -6.00
C ILE A 37 -27.78 16.50 -6.12
N LYS A 38 -28.38 17.69 -5.88
CA LYS A 38 -29.82 17.87 -5.95
C LYS A 38 -30.35 17.59 -7.36
N ASP A 39 -29.72 18.15 -8.38
CA ASP A 39 -30.11 17.96 -9.77
C ASP A 39 -30.12 16.45 -10.15
N LEU A 40 -29.15 15.67 -9.63
CA LEU A 40 -29.09 14.23 -9.86
C LEU A 40 -30.17 13.47 -9.06
N GLU A 41 -30.41 13.83 -7.79
CA GLU A 41 -31.50 13.24 -6.98
C GLU A 41 -32.87 13.52 -7.62
N ASP A 42 -33.07 14.73 -8.12
CA ASP A 42 -34.31 15.14 -8.82
C ASP A 42 -34.48 14.36 -10.13
N GLU A 43 -33.42 14.17 -10.92
CA GLU A 43 -33.46 13.39 -12.18
C GLU A 43 -33.75 11.92 -11.93
N LEU A 44 -33.16 11.33 -10.89
CA LEU A 44 -33.34 9.91 -10.55
C LEU A 44 -34.63 9.63 -9.75
N GLY A 45 -35.25 10.66 -9.20
CA GLY A 45 -36.46 10.55 -8.39
C GLY A 45 -36.21 9.90 -7.01
N VAL A 46 -34.97 9.84 -6.54
CA VAL A 46 -34.60 9.23 -5.26
C VAL A 46 -33.59 10.11 -4.51
N GLN A 47 -33.65 10.10 -3.18
CA GLN A 47 -32.65 10.73 -2.35
C GLN A 47 -31.44 9.81 -2.20
N LEU A 48 -30.23 10.32 -2.46
CA LEU A 48 -28.98 9.58 -2.36
C LEU A 48 -28.29 9.79 -1.02
N PHE A 49 -28.53 10.94 -0.37
CA PHE A 49 -27.91 11.31 0.88
C PHE A 49 -28.92 11.53 2.00
N ILE A 50 -28.57 11.04 3.20
CA ILE A 50 -29.27 11.36 4.44
C ILE A 50 -28.89 12.78 4.84
N ARG A 51 -29.87 13.64 5.11
CA ARG A 51 -29.68 15.07 5.43
C ARG A 51 -30.19 15.42 6.80
N LYS A 52 -29.46 16.29 7.50
CA LYS A 52 -29.96 17.01 8.68
C LYS A 52 -29.75 18.52 8.46
N GLY A 53 -30.78 19.19 8.01
CA GLY A 53 -30.70 20.59 7.55
C GLY A 53 -29.80 20.69 6.32
N LYS A 54 -28.71 21.47 6.41
CA LYS A 54 -27.74 21.65 5.32
C LYS A 54 -26.60 20.61 5.32
N ARG A 55 -26.52 19.74 6.33
CA ARG A 55 -25.44 18.74 6.47
C ARG A 55 -25.86 17.40 5.87
N LEU A 56 -24.93 16.77 5.16
CA LEU A 56 -25.02 15.36 4.77
C LEU A 56 -24.46 14.51 5.93
N LEU A 57 -25.14 13.42 6.24
CA LEU A 57 -24.77 12.53 7.34
C LEU A 57 -24.34 11.13 6.88
N GLY A 58 -24.69 10.74 5.65
CA GLY A 58 -24.44 9.42 5.13
C GLY A 58 -25.18 9.22 3.80
N LEU A 59 -25.08 7.99 3.28
CA LEU A 59 -25.83 7.54 2.12
C LEU A 59 -27.14 6.89 2.56
N THR A 60 -28.18 7.07 1.75
CA THR A 60 -29.41 6.25 1.80
C THR A 60 -29.13 4.86 1.22
N GLU A 61 -30.05 3.90 1.32
CA GLU A 61 -29.96 2.60 0.69
C GLU A 61 -29.80 2.71 -0.85
N PRO A 62 -30.61 3.53 -1.58
CA PRO A 62 -30.33 3.82 -2.98
C PRO A 62 -28.96 4.45 -3.22
N GLY A 63 -28.50 5.35 -2.35
CA GLY A 63 -27.18 5.97 -2.45
C GLY A 63 -26.04 4.98 -2.31
N GLN A 64 -26.14 4.01 -1.40
CA GLN A 64 -25.15 2.94 -1.24
C GLN A 64 -25.09 2.04 -2.48
N SER A 65 -26.24 1.63 -2.99
CA SER A 65 -26.33 0.81 -4.21
C SER A 65 -25.78 1.55 -5.42
N LEU A 66 -26.08 2.82 -5.56
CA LEU A 66 -25.61 3.68 -6.65
C LEU A 66 -24.08 3.89 -6.59
N LEU A 67 -23.49 4.06 -5.41
CA LEU A 67 -22.07 4.37 -5.27
C LEU A 67 -21.19 3.33 -5.96
N GLY A 68 -21.46 2.04 -5.79
CA GLY A 68 -20.71 0.98 -6.44
C GLY A 68 -20.78 1.04 -7.98
N ILE A 69 -21.92 1.48 -8.53
CA ILE A 69 -22.06 1.68 -9.98
C ILE A 69 -21.29 2.92 -10.43
N VAL A 70 -21.39 4.02 -9.68
CA VAL A 70 -20.67 5.27 -9.95
C VAL A 70 -19.15 5.04 -9.99
N GLU A 71 -18.64 4.29 -9.04
CA GLU A 71 -17.21 3.97 -8.98
C GLU A 71 -16.75 3.17 -10.20
N ARG A 72 -17.51 2.13 -10.61
CA ARG A 72 -17.20 1.37 -11.82
C ARG A 72 -17.23 2.24 -13.08
N MET A 73 -18.27 3.08 -13.25
CA MET A 73 -18.38 3.97 -14.41
C MET A 73 -17.24 4.98 -14.50
N LEU A 74 -16.76 5.49 -13.36
CA LEU A 74 -15.62 6.41 -13.33
C LEU A 74 -14.30 5.71 -13.64
N VAL A 75 -14.13 4.47 -13.16
CA VAL A 75 -12.98 3.62 -13.52
C VAL A 75 -12.96 3.34 -15.01
N ASP A 76 -14.11 2.96 -15.60
CA ASP A 76 -14.20 2.67 -17.03
C ASP A 76 -13.95 3.91 -17.89
N ALA A 77 -14.42 5.08 -17.45
CA ALA A 77 -14.12 6.33 -18.13
C ALA A 77 -12.59 6.66 -18.13
N ASP A 78 -11.89 6.31 -17.06
CA ASP A 78 -10.43 6.46 -17.00
C ASP A 78 -9.73 5.35 -17.82
N ASN A 79 -10.26 4.11 -17.83
CA ASN A 79 -9.75 3.01 -18.65
C ASN A 79 -9.82 3.35 -20.16
N ILE A 80 -10.88 4.02 -20.63
CA ILE A 80 -10.98 4.48 -22.03
C ILE A 80 -9.78 5.37 -22.40
N LYS A 81 -9.38 6.29 -21.54
CA LYS A 81 -8.22 7.16 -21.79
C LYS A 81 -6.92 6.36 -21.80
N ARG A 82 -6.74 5.46 -20.81
CA ARG A 82 -5.56 4.58 -20.72
C ARG A 82 -5.43 3.69 -21.95
N LEU A 83 -6.55 3.13 -22.44
CA LEU A 83 -6.57 2.32 -23.64
C LEU A 83 -6.14 3.14 -24.87
N ALA A 84 -6.65 4.37 -25.02
CA ALA A 84 -6.26 5.27 -26.10
C ALA A 84 -4.77 5.60 -26.05
N ASP A 85 -4.21 5.85 -24.88
CA ASP A 85 -2.80 6.12 -24.67
C ASP A 85 -1.94 4.90 -25.04
N ASP A 86 -2.35 3.69 -24.68
CA ASP A 86 -1.64 2.44 -25.05
C ASP A 86 -1.63 2.22 -26.57
N PHE A 87 -2.74 2.47 -27.26
CA PHE A 87 -2.78 2.40 -28.73
C PHE A 87 -1.86 3.44 -29.40
N ASN A 88 -1.73 4.61 -28.82
CA ASN A 88 -0.83 5.65 -29.30
C ASN A 88 0.64 5.39 -28.91
N ARG A 89 0.95 4.29 -28.21
CA ARG A 89 2.31 3.96 -27.71
C ARG A 89 2.94 5.14 -26.96
N VAL A 90 2.16 5.75 -26.08
CA VAL A 90 2.63 6.88 -25.28
C VAL A 90 3.45 6.34 -24.10
N ASP A 91 4.79 6.34 -24.27
CA ASP A 91 5.74 5.95 -23.22
C ASP A 91 6.02 7.11 -22.25
N GLU A 92 4.98 7.91 -22.00
CA GLU A 92 5.03 9.04 -21.07
C GLU A 92 3.76 9.10 -20.22
N GLY A 93 3.88 9.67 -19.03
CA GLY A 93 2.78 9.80 -18.08
C GLY A 93 3.26 9.65 -16.65
N THR A 94 2.38 9.22 -15.77
CA THR A 94 2.68 9.02 -14.35
C THR A 94 2.38 7.58 -13.97
N LEU A 95 3.26 6.98 -13.18
CA LEU A 95 3.06 5.72 -12.50
C LEU A 95 3.18 5.93 -10.99
N THR A 96 2.08 5.74 -10.27
CA THR A 96 2.04 5.87 -8.82
C THR A 96 2.11 4.50 -8.17
N ILE A 97 3.12 4.31 -7.33
CA ILE A 97 3.39 3.07 -6.61
C ILE A 97 3.24 3.35 -5.12
N ALA A 98 2.25 2.73 -4.49
CA ALA A 98 2.09 2.74 -3.04
C ALA A 98 2.86 1.56 -2.43
N THR A 99 3.73 1.83 -1.46
CA THR A 99 4.61 0.80 -0.92
C THR A 99 5.01 1.10 0.53
N THR A 100 5.52 0.10 1.24
CA THR A 100 6.09 0.33 2.57
C THR A 100 7.49 0.95 2.46
N HIS A 101 7.95 1.61 3.54
CA HIS A 101 9.29 2.23 3.60
C HIS A 101 10.40 1.23 3.24
N THR A 102 10.35 0.02 3.78
CA THR A 102 11.36 -1.02 3.52
C THR A 102 11.52 -1.31 2.03
N GLN A 103 10.41 -1.42 1.29
CA GLN A 103 10.44 -1.66 -0.15
C GLN A 103 11.03 -0.46 -0.90
N ALA A 104 10.53 0.73 -0.61
CA ALA A 104 11.00 1.97 -1.25
C ALA A 104 12.50 2.20 -1.05
N ARG A 105 13.01 1.88 0.13
CA ARG A 105 14.39 2.16 0.55
C ARG A 105 15.38 1.11 0.09
N TYR A 106 15.05 -0.18 0.23
CA TYR A 106 16.03 -1.26 0.12
C TYR A 106 15.84 -2.14 -1.12
N VAL A 107 14.62 -2.29 -1.61
CA VAL A 107 14.31 -3.26 -2.67
C VAL A 107 14.11 -2.59 -4.03
N LEU A 108 13.35 -1.50 -4.07
CA LEU A 108 12.98 -0.84 -5.33
C LEU A 108 14.07 -0.01 -6.02
N PRO A 109 15.13 0.51 -5.37
CA PRO A 109 16.08 1.40 -6.04
C PRO A 109 16.71 0.83 -7.33
N PRO A 110 17.20 -0.42 -7.39
CA PRO A 110 17.73 -0.99 -8.62
C PRO A 110 16.65 -1.15 -9.70
N ILE A 111 15.42 -1.52 -9.33
CA ILE A 111 14.29 -1.66 -10.24
C ILE A 111 13.90 -0.30 -10.83
N VAL A 112 13.77 0.71 -9.98
CA VAL A 112 13.47 2.09 -10.41
C VAL A 112 14.54 2.62 -11.35
N ASN A 113 15.82 2.36 -11.06
CA ASN A 113 16.93 2.77 -11.94
C ASN A 113 16.83 2.11 -13.32
N GLN A 114 16.53 0.81 -13.38
CA GLN A 114 16.35 0.10 -14.64
C GLN A 114 15.11 0.63 -15.37
N PHE A 115 13.98 0.72 -14.71
CA PHE A 115 12.73 1.25 -15.27
C PHE A 115 12.92 2.65 -15.88
N LYS A 116 13.62 3.55 -15.19
CA LYS A 116 13.88 4.91 -15.68
C LYS A 116 14.79 4.98 -16.90
N LYS A 117 15.61 3.96 -17.16
CA LYS A 117 16.39 3.87 -18.41
C LYS A 117 15.50 3.47 -19.59
N GLU A 118 14.52 2.59 -19.35
CA GLU A 118 13.60 2.12 -20.38
C GLU A 118 12.46 3.13 -20.64
N PHE A 119 11.96 3.78 -19.58
CA PHE A 119 10.86 4.74 -19.62
C PHE A 119 11.27 6.11 -19.04
N PRO A 120 12.20 6.85 -19.69
CA PRO A 120 12.73 8.10 -19.14
C PRO A 120 11.69 9.20 -18.96
N LYS A 121 10.62 9.18 -19.76
CA LYS A 121 9.55 10.18 -19.73
C LYS A 121 8.43 9.84 -18.74
N VAL A 122 8.38 8.64 -18.19
CA VAL A 122 7.38 8.28 -17.18
C VAL A 122 7.76 8.90 -15.84
N HIS A 123 6.86 9.69 -15.27
CA HIS A 123 7.02 10.23 -13.93
C HIS A 123 6.65 9.18 -12.90
N LEU A 124 7.59 8.81 -12.01
CA LEU A 124 7.35 7.88 -10.92
C LEU A 124 7.01 8.64 -9.64
N ILE A 125 5.92 8.22 -8.99
CA ILE A 125 5.55 8.66 -7.66
C ILE A 125 5.62 7.43 -6.74
N LEU A 126 6.50 7.48 -5.73
CA LEU A 126 6.57 6.48 -4.67
C LEU A 126 5.88 7.04 -3.43
N GLN A 127 4.73 6.50 -3.10
CA GLN A 127 3.97 6.86 -1.89
C GLN A 127 4.22 5.81 -0.82
N GLN A 128 4.70 6.25 0.34
CA GLN A 128 4.98 5.36 1.46
C GLN A 128 3.79 5.39 2.42
N ALA A 129 3.26 4.19 2.72
CA ALA A 129 2.08 4.03 3.55
C ALA A 129 2.11 2.68 4.29
N SER A 130 1.19 2.47 5.22
CA SER A 130 0.94 1.17 5.83
C SER A 130 0.30 0.20 4.84
N PRO A 131 0.38 -1.12 5.06
CA PRO A 131 -0.28 -2.11 4.21
C PRO A 131 -1.79 -1.89 4.04
N VAL A 132 -2.47 -1.40 5.07
CA VAL A 132 -3.90 -1.07 5.02
C VAL A 132 -4.15 0.15 4.13
N GLU A 133 -3.41 1.23 4.33
CA GLU A 133 -3.51 2.44 3.51
C GLU A 133 -3.15 2.15 2.05
N ILE A 134 -2.15 1.30 1.78
CA ILE A 134 -1.80 0.86 0.41
C ILE A 134 -2.99 0.19 -0.27
N THR A 135 -3.69 -0.70 0.45
CA THR A 135 -4.91 -1.34 -0.03
C THR A 135 -5.99 -0.30 -0.36
N GLU A 136 -6.23 0.66 0.53
CA GLU A 136 -7.19 1.75 0.32
C GLU A 136 -6.82 2.61 -0.89
N MET A 137 -5.55 2.98 -1.04
CA MET A 137 -5.06 3.78 -2.17
C MET A 137 -5.28 3.07 -3.51
N LEU A 138 -5.07 1.75 -3.57
CA LEU A 138 -5.39 0.94 -4.75
C LEU A 138 -6.89 0.96 -5.04
N LEU A 139 -7.72 0.70 -4.04
CA LEU A 139 -9.19 0.66 -4.18
C LEU A 139 -9.76 2.01 -4.59
N GLN A 140 -9.15 3.10 -4.14
CA GLN A 140 -9.55 4.46 -4.48
C GLN A 140 -8.97 4.93 -5.83
N GLY A 141 -8.02 4.17 -6.41
CA GLY A 141 -7.33 4.54 -7.66
C GLY A 141 -6.33 5.69 -7.47
N GLU A 142 -5.84 5.91 -6.26
CA GLU A 142 -4.80 6.87 -5.93
C GLU A 142 -3.41 6.31 -6.22
N ALA A 143 -3.27 4.98 -6.23
CA ALA A 143 -2.09 4.27 -6.69
C ALA A 143 -2.44 3.29 -7.80
N ASP A 144 -1.52 3.13 -8.75
CA ASP A 144 -1.61 2.18 -9.85
C ASP A 144 -1.14 0.78 -9.43
N ILE A 145 -0.09 0.72 -8.61
CA ILE A 145 0.54 -0.52 -8.11
C ILE A 145 0.71 -0.39 -6.60
N GLY A 146 0.37 -1.45 -5.87
CA GLY A 146 0.66 -1.59 -4.45
C GLY A 146 1.70 -2.66 -4.20
N ILE A 147 2.66 -2.42 -3.29
CA ILE A 147 3.69 -3.39 -2.90
C ILE A 147 3.74 -3.46 -1.38
N ALA A 148 3.28 -4.56 -0.82
CA ALA A 148 3.24 -4.80 0.63
C ALA A 148 3.22 -6.30 0.95
N THR A 149 3.25 -6.64 2.23
CA THR A 149 3.00 -8.00 2.72
C THR A 149 1.50 -8.29 2.78
N GLU A 150 1.13 -9.44 3.03
CA GLU A 150 -0.13 -10.20 3.24
C GLU A 150 -1.49 -9.47 3.02
N SER A 151 -1.67 -8.22 3.45
CA SER A 151 -2.94 -7.49 3.34
C SER A 151 -3.46 -7.36 1.90
N LEU A 152 -2.56 -7.37 0.90
CA LEU A 152 -2.93 -7.26 -0.50
C LEU A 152 -3.58 -8.53 -1.08
N THR A 153 -3.47 -9.66 -0.39
CA THR A 153 -4.03 -10.94 -0.86
C THR A 153 -5.40 -11.24 -0.30
N THR A 154 -5.82 -10.51 0.73
CA THR A 154 -7.11 -10.72 1.40
C THR A 154 -8.24 -9.86 0.85
N GLU A 155 -7.92 -8.94 -0.07
CA GLU A 155 -8.89 -8.02 -0.67
C GLU A 155 -9.35 -8.54 -2.03
N ASP A 156 -10.63 -8.88 -2.13
CA ASP A 156 -11.23 -9.49 -3.33
C ASP A 156 -11.19 -8.59 -4.57
N ASN A 157 -11.12 -7.28 -4.40
CA ASN A 157 -11.05 -6.30 -5.50
C ASN A 157 -9.63 -6.04 -6.00
N LEU A 158 -8.63 -6.75 -5.47
CA LEU A 158 -7.26 -6.70 -5.93
C LEU A 158 -6.86 -7.97 -6.68
N ALA A 159 -6.01 -7.83 -7.68
CA ALA A 159 -5.28 -8.91 -8.31
C ALA A 159 -3.82 -8.82 -7.88
N SER A 160 -3.29 -9.88 -7.29
CA SER A 160 -1.95 -9.88 -6.71
C SER A 160 -1.08 -11.00 -7.27
N VAL A 161 0.23 -10.73 -7.34
CA VAL A 161 1.28 -11.71 -7.65
C VAL A 161 2.35 -11.68 -6.57
N PRO A 162 3.00 -12.82 -6.25
CA PRO A 162 4.10 -12.84 -5.31
C PRO A 162 5.29 -12.09 -5.91
N TYR A 163 5.99 -11.34 -5.04
CA TYR A 163 7.20 -10.62 -5.43
C TYR A 163 8.44 -11.39 -4.95
N TYR A 164 8.65 -11.45 -3.64
CA TYR A 164 9.74 -12.21 -3.03
C TYR A 164 9.42 -12.64 -1.60
N GLN A 165 10.17 -13.62 -1.10
CA GLN A 165 10.09 -14.07 0.28
C GLN A 165 11.23 -13.47 1.11
N TRP A 166 10.96 -13.25 2.40
CA TRP A 166 11.91 -12.69 3.34
C TRP A 166 11.63 -13.17 4.77
N GLN A 167 12.62 -13.03 5.63
CA GLN A 167 12.52 -13.36 7.05
C GLN A 167 12.92 -12.15 7.90
N HIS A 168 12.57 -12.18 9.18
CA HIS A 168 13.13 -11.21 10.11
C HIS A 168 14.59 -11.56 10.43
N SER A 169 15.34 -10.55 10.81
CA SER A 169 16.69 -10.67 11.38
C SER A 169 16.76 -9.92 12.69
N ILE A 170 17.65 -10.38 13.54
CA ILE A 170 17.99 -9.68 14.76
C ILE A 170 19.11 -8.68 14.46
N ILE A 171 18.96 -7.46 14.95
CA ILE A 171 19.94 -6.38 14.81
C ILE A 171 20.44 -6.00 16.21
N VAL A 172 21.75 -5.97 16.40
CA VAL A 172 22.38 -5.60 17.64
C VAL A 172 23.63 -4.74 17.40
N PRO A 173 24.10 -3.96 18.36
CA PRO A 173 25.42 -3.34 18.27
C PRO A 173 26.53 -4.38 18.08
N GLN A 174 27.63 -4.01 17.41
CA GLN A 174 28.76 -4.91 17.10
C GLN A 174 29.34 -5.62 18.34
N ASN A 175 29.30 -4.97 19.49
CA ASN A 175 29.86 -5.48 20.76
C ASN A 175 28.80 -6.07 21.70
N HIS A 176 27.58 -6.27 21.23
CA HIS A 176 26.49 -6.85 22.02
C HIS A 176 26.72 -8.33 22.32
N ALA A 177 26.26 -8.82 23.46
CA ALA A 177 26.41 -10.22 23.88
C ALA A 177 25.91 -11.24 22.85
N LEU A 178 24.82 -10.90 22.14
CA LEU A 178 24.25 -11.75 21.08
C LEU A 178 25.04 -11.69 19.76
N ALA A 179 25.94 -10.73 19.57
CA ALA A 179 26.57 -10.48 18.27
C ALA A 179 27.33 -11.69 17.69
N ASN A 180 27.82 -12.59 18.52
CA ASN A 180 28.56 -13.79 18.10
C ASN A 180 27.74 -15.07 18.23
N LYS A 181 26.45 -14.98 18.54
CA LYS A 181 25.57 -16.14 18.66
C LYS A 181 25.01 -16.49 17.28
N THR A 182 25.08 -17.76 16.89
CA THR A 182 24.59 -18.24 15.60
C THR A 182 23.14 -18.68 15.65
N ASP A 183 22.74 -19.29 16.77
CA ASP A 183 21.41 -19.85 16.97
C ASP A 183 20.70 -19.06 18.09
N ILE A 184 19.97 -18.03 17.70
CA ILE A 184 19.20 -17.21 18.64
C ILE A 184 17.84 -17.86 18.85
N THR A 185 17.43 -17.98 20.12
CA THR A 185 16.11 -18.47 20.52
C THR A 185 15.22 -17.32 21.02
N LEU A 186 13.92 -17.56 21.15
CA LEU A 186 12.98 -16.60 21.74
C LEU A 186 13.32 -16.30 23.20
N GLU A 187 13.80 -17.31 23.95
CA GLU A 187 14.25 -17.16 25.33
C GLU A 187 15.47 -16.22 25.43
N ASP A 188 16.40 -16.31 24.46
CA ASP A 188 17.53 -15.38 24.42
C ASP A 188 17.08 -13.95 24.24
N LEU A 189 16.11 -13.72 23.35
CA LEU A 189 15.59 -12.40 23.07
C LEU A 189 14.81 -11.82 24.25
N ALA A 190 14.09 -12.66 25.00
CA ALA A 190 13.32 -12.23 26.17
C ALA A 190 14.16 -11.66 27.32
N HIS A 191 15.48 -11.88 27.30
CA HIS A 191 16.40 -11.26 28.28
C HIS A 191 16.76 -9.80 27.98
N TYR A 192 16.29 -9.26 26.84
CA TYR A 192 16.64 -7.91 26.38
C TYR A 192 15.38 -7.11 26.02
N PRO A 193 15.41 -5.79 26.21
CA PRO A 193 14.40 -4.92 25.64
C PRO A 193 14.37 -5.06 24.11
N ILE A 194 13.18 -5.16 23.53
CA ILE A 194 12.98 -5.34 22.08
C ILE A 194 12.53 -4.03 21.43
N ILE A 195 13.12 -3.72 20.29
CA ILE A 195 12.70 -2.64 19.40
C ILE A 195 12.28 -3.25 18.07
N THR A 196 11.06 -3.01 17.62
CA THR A 196 10.56 -3.61 16.39
C THR A 196 9.51 -2.74 15.71
N TYR A 197 8.83 -3.27 14.70
CA TYR A 197 7.80 -2.55 13.97
C TYR A 197 6.55 -2.29 14.82
N HIS A 198 5.85 -1.22 14.49
CA HIS A 198 4.52 -0.94 15.02
C HIS A 198 3.53 -2.04 14.61
N GLY A 199 2.48 -2.25 15.41
CA GLY A 199 1.41 -3.21 15.08
C GLY A 199 0.80 -2.94 13.71
N GLY A 200 0.58 -3.99 12.93
CA GLY A 200 0.04 -3.90 11.56
C GLY A 200 1.07 -3.63 10.45
N PHE A 201 2.36 -3.52 10.79
CA PHE A 201 3.44 -3.29 9.82
C PHE A 201 4.36 -4.51 9.71
N THR A 202 4.84 -4.75 8.51
CA THR A 202 6.01 -5.56 8.13
C THR A 202 6.20 -6.82 8.99
N GLY A 203 5.18 -7.69 9.01
CA GLY A 203 5.25 -8.98 9.68
C GLY A 203 5.29 -8.94 11.21
N ARG A 204 4.98 -7.79 11.85
CA ARG A 204 4.92 -7.67 13.32
C ARG A 204 4.02 -8.73 13.96
N SER A 205 2.92 -9.06 13.35
CA SER A 205 1.99 -10.11 13.82
C SER A 205 2.66 -11.48 13.98
N LYS A 206 3.65 -11.80 13.13
CA LYS A 206 4.42 -13.05 13.26
C LYS A 206 5.41 -13.02 14.42
N ILE A 207 5.97 -11.84 14.70
CA ILE A 207 6.84 -11.65 15.88
C ILE A 207 6.01 -11.87 17.14
N ASP A 208 4.87 -11.17 17.25
CA ASP A 208 3.98 -11.27 18.41
C ASP A 208 3.50 -12.72 18.61
N LYS A 209 3.06 -13.36 17.51
CA LYS A 209 2.59 -14.73 17.53
C LYS A 209 3.68 -15.73 17.96
N ALA A 210 4.92 -15.56 17.52
CA ALA A 210 6.02 -16.45 17.91
C ALA A 210 6.25 -16.44 19.43
N PHE A 211 6.24 -15.26 20.05
CA PHE A 211 6.38 -15.13 21.50
C PHE A 211 5.14 -15.65 22.25
N GLU A 212 3.94 -15.35 21.75
CA GLU A 212 2.69 -15.85 22.32
C GLU A 212 2.60 -17.38 22.28
N ASP A 213 2.88 -17.99 21.13
CA ASP A 213 2.84 -19.46 20.97
C ASP A 213 3.88 -20.17 21.85
N ALA A 214 5.02 -19.51 22.13
CA ALA A 214 6.02 -20.02 23.06
C ALA A 214 5.70 -19.77 24.54
N GLY A 215 4.67 -18.95 24.84
CA GLY A 215 4.34 -18.54 26.22
C GLY A 215 5.40 -17.66 26.84
N ILE A 216 6.17 -16.92 26.04
CA ILE A 216 7.25 -16.04 26.50
C ILE A 216 6.76 -14.60 26.47
N ASP A 217 6.83 -13.95 27.64
CA ASP A 217 6.58 -12.52 27.75
C ASP A 217 7.84 -11.73 27.32
N VAL A 218 7.65 -10.71 26.49
CA VAL A 218 8.74 -9.92 25.93
C VAL A 218 8.48 -8.44 26.15
N ASP A 219 9.53 -7.74 26.59
CA ASP A 219 9.46 -6.30 26.80
C ASP A 219 9.73 -5.53 25.49
N ILE A 220 8.67 -5.12 24.81
CA ILE A 220 8.76 -4.28 23.62
C ILE A 220 8.80 -2.81 24.08
N VAL A 221 10.00 -2.31 24.33
CA VAL A 221 10.21 -0.95 24.84
C VAL A 221 9.98 0.15 23.82
N MET A 222 10.04 -0.20 22.52
CA MET A 222 9.81 0.76 21.44
C MET A 222 9.29 0.07 20.18
N SER A 223 8.39 0.73 19.47
CA SER A 223 7.95 0.35 18.14
C SER A 223 8.04 1.54 17.18
N ALA A 224 8.41 1.26 15.92
CA ALA A 224 8.55 2.26 14.88
C ALA A 224 7.94 1.78 13.56
N LEU A 225 7.68 2.72 12.63
CA LEU A 225 7.09 2.40 11.33
C LEU A 225 8.11 1.80 10.36
N ASP A 226 9.39 2.10 10.54
CA ASP A 226 10.45 1.69 9.62
C ASP A 226 11.72 1.19 10.32
N ALA A 227 12.52 0.42 9.57
CA ALA A 227 13.74 -0.19 10.07
C ALA A 227 14.87 0.82 10.34
N ASP A 228 14.92 1.94 9.64
CA ASP A 228 15.99 2.94 9.84
C ASP A 228 15.86 3.57 11.23
N VAL A 229 14.64 3.87 11.67
CA VAL A 229 14.37 4.34 13.03
C VAL A 229 14.72 3.24 14.03
N ILE A 230 14.27 2.00 13.82
CA ILE A 230 14.63 0.87 14.72
C ILE A 230 16.14 0.76 14.87
N LYS A 231 16.89 0.70 13.76
CA LYS A 231 18.35 0.58 13.76
C LYS A 231 19.03 1.74 14.50
N THR A 232 18.54 2.96 14.34
CA THR A 232 19.06 4.13 15.04
C THR A 232 19.02 3.96 16.56
N TYR A 233 17.90 3.47 17.11
CA TYR A 233 17.78 3.27 18.55
C TYR A 233 18.51 2.01 19.05
N VAL A 234 18.69 1.01 18.19
CA VAL A 234 19.58 -0.13 18.50
C VAL A 234 21.04 0.33 18.58
N GLU A 235 21.52 1.23 17.70
CA GLU A 235 22.86 1.81 17.79
C GLU A 235 23.10 2.56 19.11
N LEU A 236 22.04 3.14 19.68
CA LEU A 236 22.08 3.78 21.00
C LEU A 236 22.04 2.78 22.16
N ASN A 237 22.07 1.47 21.86
CA ASN A 237 22.03 0.40 22.83
C ASN A 237 20.76 0.40 23.73
N MET A 238 19.63 0.84 23.17
CA MET A 238 18.34 0.88 23.87
C MET A 238 17.60 -0.46 23.85
N GLY A 239 18.04 -1.40 23.02
CA GLY A 239 17.45 -2.72 22.91
C GLY A 239 17.95 -3.51 21.71
N VAL A 240 17.42 -4.71 21.55
CA VAL A 240 17.66 -5.61 20.42
C VAL A 240 16.61 -5.33 19.34
N GLY A 241 17.06 -5.11 18.12
CA GLY A 241 16.17 -4.85 16.97
C GLY A 241 15.67 -6.15 16.32
N ILE A 242 14.39 -6.20 15.97
CA ILE A 242 13.84 -7.23 15.09
C ILE A 242 13.32 -6.53 13.84
N VAL A 243 13.98 -6.76 12.69
CA VAL A 243 13.68 -6.07 11.43
C VAL A 243 13.62 -7.05 10.25
N ASN A 244 13.05 -6.60 9.14
CA ASN A 244 13.14 -7.32 7.87
C ASN A 244 14.63 -7.49 7.47
N ASN A 245 15.03 -8.68 7.08
CA ASN A 245 16.42 -9.01 6.76
C ASN A 245 17.01 -8.17 5.60
N VAL A 246 16.17 -7.68 4.67
CA VAL A 246 16.62 -6.81 3.57
C VAL A 246 16.92 -5.38 4.03
N ALA A 247 16.50 -5.00 5.23
CA ALA A 247 16.71 -3.65 5.76
C ALA A 247 18.09 -3.44 6.41
N TYR A 248 19.00 -4.39 6.28
CA TYR A 248 20.37 -4.26 6.73
C TYR A 248 21.33 -4.11 5.56
N ASP A 249 22.19 -3.11 5.64
CA ASP A 249 23.26 -2.83 4.69
C ASP A 249 24.59 -2.76 5.45
N ALA A 250 25.46 -3.72 5.25
CA ALA A 250 26.71 -3.84 6.00
C ALA A 250 27.64 -2.62 5.86
N GLU A 251 27.58 -1.89 4.73
CA GLU A 251 28.38 -0.69 4.51
C GLU A 251 27.84 0.52 5.28
N ARG A 252 26.52 0.64 5.37
CA ARG A 252 25.85 1.76 6.05
C ARG A 252 25.67 1.50 7.53
N ASP A 253 25.31 0.26 7.87
CA ASP A 253 25.00 -0.18 9.23
C ASP A 253 26.25 -0.75 9.96
N TYR A 254 27.44 -0.24 9.65
CA TYR A 254 28.74 -0.78 10.11
C TYR A 254 28.90 -0.84 11.64
N ARG A 255 28.06 -0.11 12.39
CA ARG A 255 28.03 -0.17 13.87
C ARG A 255 27.15 -1.28 14.41
N LEU A 256 26.33 -1.85 13.54
CA LEU A 256 25.39 -2.89 13.86
C LEU A 256 25.84 -4.23 13.30
N LYS A 257 25.28 -5.29 13.82
CA LYS A 257 25.42 -6.64 13.30
C LYS A 257 24.04 -7.24 13.08
N GLN A 258 23.86 -7.78 11.89
CA GLN A 258 22.68 -8.59 11.55
C GLN A 258 22.96 -10.03 11.93
N ILE A 259 22.01 -10.66 12.61
CA ILE A 259 22.00 -12.07 12.94
C ILE A 259 20.76 -12.67 12.25
N PRO A 260 20.97 -13.48 11.20
CA PRO A 260 19.87 -14.20 10.53
C PRO A 260 19.15 -15.12 11.50
N THR A 261 17.84 -15.25 11.32
CA THR A 261 17.02 -16.19 12.10
C THR A 261 15.78 -16.60 11.30
N ASP A 262 15.27 -17.79 11.57
CA ASP A 262 14.04 -18.31 10.98
C ASP A 262 12.89 -18.46 12.00
N ILE A 263 13.14 -18.11 13.26
CA ILE A 263 12.18 -18.30 14.38
C ILE A 263 10.84 -17.60 14.18
N PHE A 264 10.74 -16.57 13.34
CA PHE A 264 9.50 -15.86 13.02
C PHE A 264 8.86 -16.34 11.71
N GLY A 265 9.44 -17.34 11.05
CA GLY A 265 8.99 -17.89 9.78
C GLY A 265 9.18 -16.95 8.59
N VAL A 266 8.68 -17.39 7.44
CA VAL A 266 8.84 -16.71 6.14
C VAL A 266 7.66 -15.76 5.91
N ASN A 267 7.95 -14.57 5.41
CA ASN A 267 6.99 -13.61 4.91
C ASN A 267 7.05 -13.54 3.38
N THR A 268 5.97 -13.13 2.74
CA THR A 268 5.92 -12.88 1.30
C THR A 268 5.52 -11.42 1.07
N THR A 269 6.28 -10.72 0.25
CA THR A 269 5.87 -9.43 -0.30
C THR A 269 5.10 -9.68 -1.59
N TRP A 270 4.01 -8.96 -1.78
CA TRP A 270 3.13 -9.08 -2.92
C TRP A 270 3.09 -7.78 -3.71
N ILE A 271 2.87 -7.89 -5.01
CA ILE A 271 2.53 -6.78 -5.88
C ILE A 271 1.05 -6.93 -6.23
N ALA A 272 0.29 -5.87 -6.08
CA ALA A 272 -1.14 -5.88 -6.38
C ALA A 272 -1.54 -4.70 -7.27
N VAL A 273 -2.59 -4.92 -8.05
CA VAL A 273 -3.28 -3.92 -8.86
C VAL A 273 -4.78 -4.03 -8.62
N ARG A 274 -5.52 -2.95 -8.79
CA ARG A 274 -6.97 -2.95 -8.64
C ARG A 274 -7.63 -3.69 -9.81
N LYS A 275 -8.56 -4.60 -9.52
CA LYS A 275 -9.43 -5.22 -10.54
C LYS A 275 -10.34 -4.18 -11.19
N GLY A 276 -10.59 -4.33 -12.48
CA GLY A 276 -11.35 -3.38 -13.29
C GLY A 276 -10.56 -2.15 -13.73
N HIS A 277 -9.30 -1.99 -13.28
CA HIS A 277 -8.45 -0.86 -13.61
C HIS A 277 -7.40 -1.28 -14.64
N LEU A 278 -7.42 -0.67 -15.82
CA LEU A 278 -6.44 -0.94 -16.87
C LEU A 278 -5.11 -0.26 -16.52
N LEU A 279 -4.11 -1.06 -16.18
CA LEU A 279 -2.75 -0.56 -16.00
C LEU A 279 -2.12 -0.30 -17.36
N ARG A 280 -1.39 0.81 -17.51
CA ARG A 280 -0.67 1.13 -18.76
C ARG A 280 0.49 0.14 -18.99
N GLY A 281 0.91 -0.02 -20.25
CA GLY A 281 1.95 -0.96 -20.66
C GLY A 281 3.21 -0.86 -19.79
N TYR A 282 3.71 0.35 -19.57
CA TYR A 282 4.88 0.58 -18.70
C TYR A 282 4.66 0.17 -17.23
N GLY A 283 3.43 0.17 -16.75
CA GLY A 283 3.13 -0.33 -15.40
C GLY A 283 3.29 -1.84 -15.30
N TYR A 284 2.88 -2.59 -16.34
CA TYR A 284 3.14 -4.03 -16.41
C TYR A 284 4.62 -4.34 -16.56
N GLU A 285 5.38 -3.52 -17.33
CA GLU A 285 6.84 -3.66 -17.41
C GLU A 285 7.51 -3.43 -16.05
N PHE A 286 7.02 -2.45 -15.26
CA PHE A 286 7.50 -2.29 -13.89
C PHE A 286 7.27 -3.54 -13.04
N ILE A 287 6.10 -4.17 -13.14
CA ILE A 287 5.82 -5.44 -12.43
C ILE A 287 6.74 -6.56 -12.93
N SER A 288 6.98 -6.66 -14.25
CA SER A 288 7.91 -7.64 -14.83
C SER A 288 9.34 -7.46 -14.33
N LEU A 289 9.79 -6.21 -14.17
CA LEU A 289 11.11 -5.91 -13.60
C LEU A 289 11.22 -6.31 -12.13
N CYS A 290 10.14 -6.13 -11.36
CA CYS A 290 10.08 -6.56 -9.97
C CYS A 290 10.08 -8.09 -9.86
N SER A 291 9.23 -8.76 -10.64
CA SER A 291 9.01 -10.21 -10.57
C SER A 291 9.05 -10.82 -11.99
N PRO A 292 10.25 -11.13 -12.51
CA PRO A 292 10.42 -11.66 -13.87
C PRO A 292 9.69 -12.99 -14.13
N GLU A 293 9.42 -13.75 -13.07
CA GLU A 293 8.70 -15.02 -13.13
C GLU A 293 7.17 -14.87 -13.05
N ALA A 294 6.67 -13.65 -12.79
CA ALA A 294 5.23 -13.41 -12.69
C ALA A 294 4.55 -13.59 -14.06
N ASP A 295 3.46 -14.36 -14.07
CA ASP A 295 2.61 -14.45 -15.27
C ASP A 295 1.79 -13.16 -15.45
N ILE A 296 2.40 -12.18 -16.14
CA ILE A 296 1.75 -10.89 -16.44
C ILE A 296 0.46 -11.07 -17.27
N LYS A 297 0.39 -12.12 -18.11
CA LYS A 297 -0.84 -12.39 -18.90
C LYS A 297 -1.95 -12.89 -17.98
N ALA A 298 -1.63 -13.74 -17.00
CA ALA A 298 -2.59 -14.16 -15.99
C ALA A 298 -3.03 -12.98 -15.12
N LEU A 299 -2.09 -12.14 -14.67
CA LEU A 299 -2.39 -10.94 -13.91
C LEU A 299 -3.34 -10.01 -14.69
N LYS A 300 -3.05 -9.75 -15.97
CA LYS A 300 -3.93 -8.95 -16.85
C LYS A 300 -5.34 -9.52 -16.92
N ARG A 301 -5.49 -10.83 -17.15
CA ARG A 301 -6.80 -11.49 -17.22
C ARG A 301 -7.60 -11.41 -15.92
N VAL A 302 -6.91 -11.49 -14.77
CA VAL A 302 -7.57 -11.39 -13.46
C VAL A 302 -7.89 -9.93 -13.12
N ALA A 303 -6.98 -9.02 -13.41
CA ALA A 303 -7.16 -7.59 -13.13
C ALA A 303 -8.20 -6.96 -14.07
N TYR A 304 -8.19 -7.32 -15.35
CA TYR A 304 -9.10 -6.80 -16.37
C TYR A 304 -9.54 -7.94 -17.28
N PRO A 305 -10.57 -8.71 -16.89
CA PRO A 305 -11.14 -9.75 -17.74
C PRO A 305 -11.66 -9.14 -19.05
N GLU A 306 -11.24 -9.70 -20.18
CA GLU A 306 -11.86 -9.37 -21.48
C GLU A 306 -13.33 -9.81 -21.43
N TYR A 307 -14.26 -8.92 -21.74
CA TYR A 307 -15.67 -9.20 -21.85
C TYR A 307 -15.96 -10.01 -23.11
#